data_c17ac98729ac02ccfeef4b7c8ddcdf1f
#
_entry.id   c17ac98729ac02ccfeef4b7c8ddcdf1f
#
_cell.length_a   1.000
_cell.length_b   1.000
_cell.length_c   1.000
_cell.angle_alpha   90.00
_cell.angle_beta   90.00
_cell.angle_gamma   90.00
#
_symmetry.space_group_name_H-M   'P 1'
#
loop_
_entity.id
_entity.type
_entity.pdbx_description
1 polymer ?
#
loop_
_entity_poly.entity_id
_entity_poly.type
_entity_poly.pdbx_seq_one_letter_code
_entity_poly.pdbx_strand_id
1 'polypeptide(L)'
;MTPKAGWIQGKHERDTFVFSAGGAWRMGELARLVREVRAAIPARAALAGRTRARIDLAEITLLDSSGAWLVADTKRRLDALGLSTEIVIGRDADRALFDRVDKALKKIGVLKPPKRPRPIIAALANIGVIAVGAAKKGHELLSFFGLTVILIVRAMLTPWRIQFKAVVKHIETTGLNALPIVGLLNFLIGMVVAFMGAAQLKKFGAEIYTVNLVGVAVLRELGVLITAILIAGRSGSAFTAQIGTMKVNQEIDAMQTIGLNPIEVLVLPRILALMVTLPLLTFYADIMGLAGGAAMAMVSLDISLESFLTQLKSEIDFNTFLIGILKAPFCAYIIAMVGCFEGLKVAGSAESVGTRTTMSVVESIFLVITFDALVAISLSILGI
;
A
#
# COMPACT_ATOMS: atom_id res chain seq x y z
N MET A 1 -33.08 -6.11 29.91
CA MET A 1 -32.26 -6.94 30.80
C MET A 1 -31.12 -7.56 30.02
N THR A 2 -29.90 -7.22 30.34
CA THR A 2 -28.70 -7.84 29.70
C THR A 2 -28.66 -9.32 30.11
N PRO A 3 -28.59 -10.28 29.19
CA PRO A 3 -28.52 -11.70 29.52
C PRO A 3 -27.30 -11.97 30.41
N LYS A 4 -27.47 -12.75 31.47
CA LYS A 4 -26.36 -13.17 32.35
C LYS A 4 -25.29 -13.85 31.52
N ALA A 5 -24.01 -13.58 31.84
CA ALA A 5 -22.86 -14.21 31.16
C ALA A 5 -22.97 -15.74 31.21
N GLY A 6 -22.60 -16.40 30.11
CA GLY A 6 -22.62 -17.86 30.06
C GLY A 6 -21.62 -18.47 31.04
N TRP A 7 -21.95 -19.60 31.63
CA TRP A 7 -21.12 -20.36 32.57
C TRP A 7 -21.29 -21.86 32.37
N ILE A 8 -20.34 -22.65 32.84
CA ILE A 8 -20.38 -24.10 32.90
C ILE A 8 -19.72 -24.59 34.18
N GLN A 9 -20.33 -25.59 34.82
CA GLN A 9 -19.80 -26.26 36.01
C GLN A 9 -19.92 -27.77 35.86
N GLY A 10 -18.87 -28.50 36.22
CA GLY A 10 -18.86 -29.96 36.28
C GLY A 10 -19.05 -30.44 37.72
N LYS A 11 -20.01 -31.32 37.95
CA LYS A 11 -20.23 -32.00 39.25
C LYS A 11 -20.21 -33.52 39.09
N HIS A 12 -19.79 -34.20 40.13
CA HIS A 12 -19.84 -35.67 40.21
C HIS A 12 -21.10 -36.10 40.97
N GLU A 13 -21.97 -36.86 40.30
CA GLU A 13 -23.12 -37.50 40.92
C GLU A 13 -23.04 -39.01 40.75
N ARG A 14 -22.72 -39.72 41.82
CA ARG A 14 -22.58 -41.21 41.87
C ARG A 14 -21.80 -41.77 40.69
N ASP A 15 -22.47 -42.25 39.63
CA ASP A 15 -21.87 -42.92 38.46
C ASP A 15 -21.88 -42.03 37.18
N THR A 16 -22.43 -40.81 37.25
CA THR A 16 -22.60 -39.91 36.13
C THR A 16 -21.85 -38.60 36.37
N PHE A 17 -21.19 -38.12 35.33
CA PHE A 17 -20.54 -36.79 35.33
C PHE A 17 -21.55 -35.79 34.77
N VAL A 18 -22.01 -34.81 35.58
CA VAL A 18 -22.99 -33.82 35.16
C VAL A 18 -22.31 -32.48 34.87
N PHE A 19 -22.49 -31.98 33.68
CA PHE A 19 -22.11 -30.63 33.26
C PHE A 19 -23.36 -29.76 33.27
N SER A 20 -23.49 -28.85 34.22
CA SER A 20 -24.57 -27.84 34.25
C SER A 20 -24.07 -26.57 33.57
N ALA A 21 -24.84 -26.07 32.62
CA ALA A 21 -24.51 -24.87 31.87
C ALA A 21 -25.68 -23.89 31.83
N GLY A 22 -25.41 -22.59 31.99
CA GLY A 22 -26.43 -21.56 32.01
C GLY A 22 -25.96 -20.24 31.42
N GLY A 23 -26.88 -19.25 31.36
CA GLY A 23 -26.61 -17.92 30.83
C GLY A 23 -26.57 -17.85 29.30
N ALA A 24 -25.84 -16.87 28.75
CA ALA A 24 -25.78 -16.62 27.30
C ALA A 24 -24.58 -17.34 26.68
N TRP A 25 -24.84 -18.25 25.75
CA TRP A 25 -23.84 -18.98 24.95
C TRP A 25 -23.82 -18.44 23.51
N ARG A 26 -23.02 -17.39 23.28
CA ARG A 26 -22.94 -16.65 22.01
C ARG A 26 -21.51 -16.42 21.58
N MET A 27 -21.31 -16.06 20.31
CA MET A 27 -20.00 -15.82 19.68
C MET A 27 -19.09 -14.90 20.51
N GLY A 28 -19.62 -13.82 21.07
CA GLY A 28 -18.84 -12.86 21.87
C GLY A 28 -18.25 -13.43 23.16
N GLU A 29 -18.78 -14.54 23.68
CA GLU A 29 -18.29 -15.20 24.89
C GLU A 29 -17.56 -16.52 24.63
N LEU A 30 -17.49 -16.94 23.35
CA LEU A 30 -17.00 -18.24 22.95
C LEU A 30 -15.57 -18.52 23.45
N ALA A 31 -14.67 -17.55 23.34
CA ALA A 31 -13.27 -17.71 23.75
C ALA A 31 -13.11 -18.00 25.25
N ARG A 32 -13.98 -17.42 26.08
CA ARG A 32 -14.03 -17.65 27.53
C ARG A 32 -14.65 -19.03 27.83
N LEU A 33 -15.81 -19.29 27.23
CA LEU A 33 -16.54 -20.56 27.41
C LEU A 33 -15.71 -21.77 26.97
N VAL A 34 -14.97 -21.69 25.87
CA VAL A 34 -14.06 -22.76 25.44
C VAL A 34 -13.00 -23.08 26.49
N ARG A 35 -12.48 -22.07 27.18
CA ARG A 35 -11.50 -22.28 28.27
C ARG A 35 -12.14 -22.92 29.48
N GLU A 36 -13.31 -22.43 29.87
CA GLU A 36 -14.08 -22.98 31.01
C GLU A 36 -14.53 -24.44 30.77
N VAL A 37 -15.03 -24.72 29.55
CA VAL A 37 -15.40 -26.10 29.15
C VAL A 37 -14.20 -27.03 29.20
N ARG A 38 -13.06 -26.59 28.66
CA ARG A 38 -11.80 -27.39 28.67
C ARG A 38 -11.31 -27.64 30.09
N ALA A 39 -11.43 -26.67 30.97
CA ALA A 39 -11.06 -26.83 32.40
C ALA A 39 -12.04 -27.74 33.17
N ALA A 40 -13.32 -27.75 32.78
CA ALA A 40 -14.34 -28.58 33.39
C ALA A 40 -14.29 -30.06 32.96
N ILE A 41 -13.69 -30.39 31.79
CA ILE A 41 -13.53 -31.77 31.32
C ILE A 41 -12.41 -32.45 32.13
N PRO A 42 -12.69 -33.52 32.89
CA PRO A 42 -11.72 -34.19 33.73
C PRO A 42 -10.65 -34.92 32.87
N ALA A 43 -9.46 -35.07 33.43
CA ALA A 43 -8.43 -35.90 32.82
C ALA A 43 -8.90 -37.37 32.75
N ARG A 44 -8.45 -38.09 31.71
CA ARG A 44 -8.84 -39.51 31.46
C ARG A 44 -8.67 -40.42 32.68
N ALA A 45 -7.65 -40.16 33.51
CA ALA A 45 -7.40 -40.90 34.75
C ALA A 45 -8.51 -40.71 35.84
N ALA A 46 -9.22 -39.56 35.86
CA ALA A 46 -10.27 -39.27 36.79
C ALA A 46 -11.64 -39.90 36.38
N LEU A 47 -11.70 -40.50 35.20
CA LEU A 47 -12.87 -41.14 34.59
C LEU A 47 -12.89 -42.68 34.78
N ALA A 48 -11.90 -43.24 35.46
CA ALA A 48 -11.80 -44.68 35.67
C ALA A 48 -13.06 -45.25 36.36
N GLY A 49 -13.75 -46.16 35.69
CA GLY A 49 -14.96 -46.85 36.19
C GLY A 49 -16.31 -46.15 35.87
N ARG A 50 -16.32 -45.03 35.11
CA ARG A 50 -17.53 -44.32 34.75
C ARG A 50 -17.87 -44.44 33.26
N THR A 51 -19.18 -44.58 32.96
CA THR A 51 -19.67 -44.85 31.62
C THR A 51 -20.62 -43.78 31.10
N ARG A 52 -21.08 -42.83 31.94
CA ARG A 52 -22.11 -41.87 31.57
C ARG A 52 -21.72 -40.43 31.88
N ALA A 53 -22.07 -39.54 30.94
CA ALA A 53 -21.99 -38.09 31.12
C ALA A 53 -23.35 -37.45 30.77
N ARG A 54 -23.72 -36.40 31.46
CA ARG A 54 -24.94 -35.62 31.19
C ARG A 54 -24.57 -34.14 31.05
N ILE A 55 -24.98 -33.52 29.96
CA ILE A 55 -24.83 -32.07 29.73
C ILE A 55 -26.22 -31.44 29.92
N ASP A 56 -26.40 -30.67 30.97
CA ASP A 56 -27.66 -30.02 31.31
C ASP A 56 -27.58 -28.54 30.87
N LEU A 57 -28.43 -28.16 29.91
CA LEU A 57 -28.56 -26.85 29.33
C LEU A 57 -29.87 -26.16 29.71
N ALA A 58 -30.57 -26.62 30.77
CA ALA A 58 -31.86 -26.09 31.14
C ALA A 58 -31.83 -24.60 31.54
N GLU A 59 -30.71 -24.14 32.10
CA GLU A 59 -30.54 -22.74 32.54
C GLU A 59 -29.93 -21.82 31.47
N ILE A 60 -29.79 -22.29 30.23
CA ILE A 60 -29.33 -21.42 29.12
C ILE A 60 -30.44 -20.45 28.76
N THR A 61 -30.09 -19.15 28.76
CA THR A 61 -31.02 -18.06 28.42
C THR A 61 -30.95 -17.70 26.93
N LEU A 62 -29.79 -17.88 26.30
CA LEU A 62 -29.58 -17.60 24.87
C LEU A 62 -28.53 -18.56 24.31
N LEU A 63 -28.90 -19.27 23.23
CA LEU A 63 -27.99 -20.17 22.49
C LEU A 63 -27.93 -19.72 21.04
N ASP A 64 -26.71 -19.40 20.52
CA ASP A 64 -26.48 -19.19 19.10
C ASP A 64 -25.75 -20.38 18.45
N SER A 65 -25.48 -20.29 17.14
CA SER A 65 -24.80 -21.35 16.39
C SER A 65 -23.42 -21.69 16.96
N SER A 66 -22.71 -20.70 17.53
CA SER A 66 -21.38 -20.87 18.12
C SER A 66 -21.45 -21.59 19.45
N GLY A 67 -22.46 -21.24 20.27
CA GLY A 67 -22.77 -21.96 21.52
C GLY A 67 -23.20 -23.40 21.27
N ALA A 68 -24.10 -23.62 20.29
CA ALA A 68 -24.53 -24.96 19.89
C ALA A 68 -23.35 -25.82 19.37
N TRP A 69 -22.41 -25.19 18.61
CA TRP A 69 -21.19 -25.85 18.18
C TRP A 69 -20.32 -26.28 19.37
N LEU A 70 -20.15 -25.41 20.37
CA LEU A 70 -19.32 -25.72 21.53
C LEU A 70 -19.94 -26.88 22.34
N VAL A 71 -21.27 -26.92 22.48
CA VAL A 71 -21.96 -28.05 23.11
C VAL A 71 -21.74 -29.37 22.36
N ALA A 72 -21.88 -29.34 21.02
CA ALA A 72 -21.65 -30.49 20.17
C ALA A 72 -20.18 -30.98 20.18
N ASP A 73 -19.20 -30.03 20.19
CA ASP A 73 -17.77 -30.36 20.35
C ASP A 73 -17.48 -30.99 21.71
N THR A 74 -18.09 -30.45 22.76
CA THR A 74 -18.00 -31.00 24.13
C THR A 74 -18.53 -32.44 24.21
N LYS A 75 -19.71 -32.69 23.64
CA LYS A 75 -20.28 -34.03 23.53
C LYS A 75 -19.32 -34.99 22.87
N ARG A 76 -18.79 -34.63 21.68
CA ARG A 76 -17.85 -35.44 20.92
C ARG A 76 -16.57 -35.77 21.69
N ARG A 77 -16.06 -34.82 22.47
CA ARG A 77 -14.90 -35.02 23.32
C ARG A 77 -15.16 -36.01 24.43
N LEU A 78 -16.32 -35.91 25.06
CA LEU A 78 -16.74 -36.85 26.10
C LEU A 78 -17.01 -38.26 25.54
N ASP A 79 -17.68 -38.36 24.40
CA ASP A 79 -17.89 -39.61 23.68
C ASP A 79 -16.54 -40.26 23.25
N ALA A 80 -15.55 -39.46 22.82
CA ALA A 80 -14.20 -39.92 22.49
C ALA A 80 -13.41 -40.41 23.72
N LEU A 81 -13.78 -39.99 24.93
CA LEU A 81 -13.22 -40.49 26.20
C LEU A 81 -13.90 -41.79 26.66
N GLY A 82 -14.90 -42.29 25.92
CA GLY A 82 -15.61 -43.54 26.22
C GLY A 82 -16.86 -43.35 27.08
N LEU A 83 -17.35 -42.10 27.27
CA LEU A 83 -18.55 -41.80 28.02
C LEU A 83 -19.76 -41.74 27.10
N SER A 84 -20.88 -42.37 27.52
CA SER A 84 -22.16 -42.17 26.83
C SER A 84 -22.76 -40.84 27.28
N THR A 85 -22.81 -39.83 26.34
CA THR A 85 -23.20 -38.47 26.70
C THR A 85 -24.65 -38.18 26.35
N GLU A 86 -25.47 -37.93 27.38
CA GLU A 86 -26.83 -37.44 27.25
C GLU A 86 -26.85 -35.90 27.31
N ILE A 87 -27.72 -35.25 26.48
CA ILE A 87 -27.92 -33.82 26.49
C ILE A 87 -29.35 -33.50 26.86
N VAL A 88 -29.52 -32.65 27.87
CA VAL A 88 -30.81 -32.12 28.31
C VAL A 88 -30.92 -30.66 27.89
N ILE A 89 -31.91 -30.34 27.06
CA ILE A 89 -32.13 -28.97 26.53
C ILE A 89 -33.55 -28.57 26.96
N GLY A 90 -33.66 -27.41 27.61
CA GLY A 90 -34.92 -26.93 28.18
C GLY A 90 -35.89 -26.33 27.17
N ARG A 91 -35.41 -25.81 26.01
CA ARG A 91 -36.25 -25.13 25.02
C ARG A 91 -36.19 -25.85 23.66
N ASP A 92 -37.34 -26.02 23.02
CA ASP A 92 -37.43 -26.71 21.71
C ASP A 92 -36.68 -25.99 20.60
N ALA A 93 -36.65 -24.65 20.64
CA ALA A 93 -35.85 -23.86 19.66
C ALA A 93 -34.36 -24.14 19.74
N ASP A 94 -33.81 -24.26 20.96
CA ASP A 94 -32.40 -24.58 21.19
C ASP A 94 -32.06 -26.03 20.78
N ARG A 95 -33.02 -26.95 20.99
CA ARG A 95 -32.91 -28.34 20.56
C ARG A 95 -32.86 -28.42 19.04
N ALA A 96 -33.72 -27.71 18.31
CA ALA A 96 -33.74 -27.68 16.87
C ALA A 96 -32.43 -27.08 16.29
N LEU A 97 -31.89 -26.04 16.96
CA LEU A 97 -30.61 -25.45 16.58
C LEU A 97 -29.45 -26.42 16.81
N PHE A 98 -29.40 -27.06 18.00
CA PHE A 98 -28.37 -28.04 18.31
C PHE A 98 -28.38 -29.21 17.33
N ASP A 99 -29.54 -29.79 17.02
CA ASP A 99 -29.67 -30.91 16.09
C ASP A 99 -29.19 -30.56 14.69
N ARG A 100 -29.47 -29.35 14.22
CA ARG A 100 -28.94 -28.84 12.92
C ARG A 100 -27.42 -28.75 12.93
N VAL A 101 -26.83 -28.20 13.99
CA VAL A 101 -25.40 -28.05 14.14
C VAL A 101 -24.71 -29.42 14.29
N ASP A 102 -25.24 -30.31 15.12
CA ASP A 102 -24.68 -31.66 15.29
C ASP A 102 -24.74 -32.48 14.00
N LYS A 103 -25.86 -32.37 13.24
CA LYS A 103 -26.02 -33.01 11.94
C LYS A 103 -25.01 -32.46 10.90
N ALA A 104 -24.78 -31.14 10.90
CA ALA A 104 -23.80 -30.50 10.04
C ALA A 104 -22.37 -30.95 10.40
N LEU A 105 -22.06 -31.01 11.68
CA LEU A 105 -20.76 -31.46 12.18
C LEU A 105 -20.48 -32.94 11.88
N LYS A 106 -21.50 -33.80 11.91
CA LYS A 106 -21.36 -35.22 11.50
C LYS A 106 -21.02 -35.37 10.01
N LYS A 107 -21.54 -34.46 9.18
CA LYS A 107 -21.23 -34.40 7.73
C LYS A 107 -19.80 -33.94 7.43
N ILE A 108 -19.30 -32.97 8.20
CA ILE A 108 -17.99 -32.33 7.97
C ILE A 108 -16.84 -33.22 8.50
N GLY A 109 -17.12 -34.15 9.41
CA GLY A 109 -16.10 -34.95 10.07
C GLY A 109 -15.27 -34.16 11.08
N VAL A 110 -14.23 -34.79 11.66
CA VAL A 110 -13.28 -34.10 12.54
C VAL A 110 -12.35 -33.26 11.69
N LEU A 111 -12.52 -31.93 11.74
CA LEU A 111 -11.55 -31.00 11.15
C LEU A 111 -10.21 -31.21 11.87
N LYS A 112 -9.32 -32.00 11.27
CA LYS A 112 -7.94 -32.08 11.74
C LYS A 112 -7.33 -30.69 11.59
N PRO A 113 -6.77 -30.09 12.65
CA PRO A 113 -6.07 -28.81 12.50
C PRO A 113 -5.01 -28.97 11.41
N PRO A 114 -4.88 -27.99 10.49
CA PRO A 114 -3.88 -28.07 9.45
C PRO A 114 -2.52 -28.29 10.11
N LYS A 115 -1.78 -29.31 9.67
CA LYS A 115 -0.42 -29.55 10.15
C LYS A 115 0.38 -28.27 9.93
N ARG A 116 0.95 -27.71 10.99
CA ARG A 116 1.83 -26.55 10.87
C ARG A 116 2.97 -26.94 9.91
N PRO A 117 3.15 -26.21 8.80
CA PRO A 117 4.21 -26.50 7.88
C PRO A 117 5.56 -26.36 8.60
N ARG A 118 6.56 -27.13 8.20
CA ARG A 118 7.94 -26.98 8.71
C ARG A 118 8.37 -25.53 8.51
N PRO A 119 9.16 -24.92 9.42
CA PRO A 119 9.48 -23.48 9.37
C PRO A 119 10.12 -23.07 8.03
N ILE A 120 10.93 -23.91 7.42
CA ILE A 120 11.54 -23.69 6.10
C ILE A 120 10.48 -23.66 5.00
N ILE A 121 9.51 -24.58 5.02
CA ILE A 121 8.42 -24.62 4.04
C ILE A 121 7.50 -23.42 4.21
N ALA A 122 7.25 -22.97 5.45
CA ALA A 122 6.48 -21.76 5.72
C ALA A 122 7.19 -20.52 5.20
N ALA A 123 8.51 -20.41 5.36
CA ALA A 123 9.30 -19.31 4.83
C ALA A 123 9.27 -19.27 3.29
N LEU A 124 9.50 -20.42 2.63
CA LEU A 124 9.42 -20.55 1.17
C LEU A 124 8.01 -20.23 0.64
N ALA A 125 6.97 -20.70 1.32
CA ALA A 125 5.59 -20.38 0.95
C ALA A 125 5.31 -18.87 1.04
N ASN A 126 5.79 -18.20 2.10
CA ASN A 126 5.65 -16.74 2.23
C ASN A 126 6.39 -15.99 1.12
N ILE A 127 7.62 -16.39 0.78
CA ILE A 127 8.36 -15.82 -0.36
C ILE A 127 7.57 -16.03 -1.66
N GLY A 128 7.02 -17.24 -1.87
CA GLY A 128 6.18 -17.53 -3.04
C GLY A 128 4.94 -16.65 -3.12
N VAL A 129 4.24 -16.44 -2.01
CA VAL A 129 3.06 -15.55 -1.93
C VAL A 129 3.44 -14.09 -2.28
N ILE A 130 4.57 -13.61 -1.74
CA ILE A 130 5.07 -12.26 -2.03
C ILE A 130 5.44 -12.14 -3.52
N ALA A 131 6.17 -13.10 -4.07
CA ALA A 131 6.60 -13.07 -5.46
C ALA A 131 5.42 -13.12 -6.44
N VAL A 132 4.45 -14.01 -6.22
CA VAL A 132 3.23 -14.08 -7.02
C VAL A 132 2.39 -12.80 -6.89
N GLY A 133 2.29 -12.25 -5.68
CA GLY A 133 1.61 -10.98 -5.42
C GLY A 133 2.26 -9.82 -6.17
N ALA A 134 3.60 -9.74 -6.16
CA ALA A 134 4.37 -8.74 -6.88
C ALA A 134 4.20 -8.88 -8.41
N ALA A 135 4.28 -10.12 -8.94
CA ALA A 135 4.07 -10.38 -10.36
C ALA A 135 2.66 -10.00 -10.81
N LYS A 136 1.63 -10.34 -10.04
CA LYS A 136 0.25 -9.94 -10.31
C LYS A 136 0.10 -8.43 -10.32
N LYS A 137 0.67 -7.74 -9.32
CA LYS A 137 0.64 -6.28 -9.25
C LYS A 137 1.36 -5.63 -10.44
N GLY A 138 2.53 -6.16 -10.82
CA GLY A 138 3.27 -5.72 -12.00
C GLY A 138 2.47 -5.87 -13.29
N HIS A 139 1.76 -6.99 -13.45
CA HIS A 139 0.88 -7.20 -14.61
C HIS A 139 -0.30 -6.21 -14.63
N GLU A 140 -0.93 -5.95 -13.49
CA GLU A 140 -2.02 -4.96 -13.39
C GLU A 140 -1.53 -3.54 -13.70
N LEU A 141 -0.33 -3.17 -13.23
CA LEU A 141 0.30 -1.88 -13.50
C LEU A 141 0.65 -1.75 -15.00
N LEU A 142 1.18 -2.80 -15.61
CA LEU A 142 1.49 -2.84 -17.05
C LEU A 142 0.22 -2.74 -17.91
N SER A 143 -0.86 -3.39 -17.49
CA SER A 143 -2.15 -3.28 -18.16
C SER A 143 -2.72 -1.86 -18.10
N PHE A 144 -2.58 -1.21 -16.92
CA PHE A 144 -3.00 0.18 -16.74
C PHE A 144 -2.11 1.15 -17.53
N PHE A 145 -0.80 0.89 -17.59
CA PHE A 145 0.15 1.61 -18.44
C PHE A 145 -0.31 1.57 -19.91
N GLY A 146 -0.55 0.37 -20.46
CA GLY A 146 -1.00 0.22 -21.85
C GLY A 146 -2.30 0.98 -22.12
N LEU A 147 -3.26 0.89 -21.20
CA LEU A 147 -4.53 1.60 -21.30
C LEU A 147 -4.35 3.13 -21.33
N THR A 148 -3.51 3.68 -20.44
CA THR A 148 -3.26 5.12 -20.38
C THR A 148 -2.49 5.64 -21.58
N VAL A 149 -1.54 4.85 -22.13
CA VAL A 149 -0.84 5.19 -23.38
C VAL A 149 -1.83 5.26 -24.54
N ILE A 150 -2.72 4.27 -24.70
CA ILE A 150 -3.74 4.28 -25.73
C ILE A 150 -4.64 5.52 -25.60
N LEU A 151 -5.00 5.90 -24.38
CA LEU A 151 -5.82 7.09 -24.14
C LEU A 151 -5.09 8.39 -24.49
N ILE A 152 -3.79 8.48 -24.18
CA ILE A 152 -2.97 9.65 -24.55
C ILE A 152 -2.89 9.77 -26.08
N VAL A 153 -2.59 8.67 -26.79
CA VAL A 153 -2.53 8.67 -28.26
C VAL A 153 -3.89 9.06 -28.83
N ARG A 154 -4.98 8.51 -28.31
CA ARG A 154 -6.34 8.87 -28.72
C ARG A 154 -6.65 10.34 -28.45
N ALA A 155 -6.24 10.86 -27.32
CA ALA A 155 -6.41 12.27 -26.97
C ALA A 155 -5.64 13.21 -27.94
N MET A 156 -4.43 12.84 -28.35
CA MET A 156 -3.67 13.57 -29.37
C MET A 156 -4.39 13.59 -30.72
N LEU A 157 -5.05 12.48 -31.08
CA LEU A 157 -5.81 12.38 -32.35
C LEU A 157 -7.17 13.08 -32.26
N THR A 158 -7.75 13.23 -31.05
CA THR A 158 -9.05 13.86 -30.83
C THR A 158 -9.01 14.93 -29.75
N PRO A 159 -8.29 16.05 -29.97
CA PRO A 159 -8.06 17.07 -28.92
C PRO A 159 -9.33 17.73 -28.38
N TRP A 160 -10.40 17.76 -29.16
CA TRP A 160 -11.69 18.31 -28.74
C TRP A 160 -12.34 17.59 -27.55
N ARG A 161 -11.90 16.36 -27.22
CA ARG A 161 -12.41 15.59 -26.08
C ARG A 161 -11.61 15.85 -24.79
N ILE A 162 -10.48 16.54 -24.89
CA ILE A 162 -9.65 16.85 -23.73
C ILE A 162 -10.37 17.92 -22.90
N GLN A 163 -10.47 17.67 -21.60
CA GLN A 163 -11.01 18.62 -20.65
C GLN A 163 -9.93 19.67 -20.30
N PHE A 164 -9.67 20.62 -21.20
CA PHE A 164 -8.63 21.65 -21.02
C PHE A 164 -8.72 22.39 -19.70
N LYS A 165 -9.94 22.70 -19.22
CA LYS A 165 -10.12 23.35 -17.92
C LYS A 165 -9.56 22.53 -16.76
N ALA A 166 -9.75 21.21 -16.79
CA ALA A 166 -9.19 20.31 -15.77
C ALA A 166 -7.67 20.23 -15.87
N VAL A 167 -7.11 20.13 -17.09
CA VAL A 167 -5.66 20.14 -17.31
C VAL A 167 -5.03 21.41 -16.76
N VAL A 168 -5.55 22.59 -17.12
CA VAL A 168 -5.04 23.89 -16.64
C VAL A 168 -5.11 23.98 -15.11
N LYS A 169 -6.23 23.53 -14.51
CA LYS A 169 -6.37 23.52 -13.05
C LYS A 169 -5.34 22.61 -12.38
N HIS A 170 -5.05 21.45 -12.98
CA HIS A 170 -3.99 20.57 -12.47
C HIS A 170 -2.59 21.16 -12.68
N ILE A 171 -2.31 21.85 -13.80
CA ILE A 171 -1.04 22.57 -14.01
C ILE A 171 -0.84 23.64 -12.92
N GLU A 172 -1.86 24.44 -12.62
CA GLU A 172 -1.81 25.45 -11.55
C GLU A 172 -1.48 24.79 -10.20
N THR A 173 -2.22 23.77 -9.82
CA THR A 173 -2.09 23.15 -8.49
C THR A 173 -0.81 22.34 -8.31
N THR A 174 -0.32 21.67 -9.36
CA THR A 174 0.91 20.87 -9.30
C THR A 174 2.15 21.67 -9.59
N GLY A 175 2.07 22.71 -10.45
CA GLY A 175 3.20 23.54 -10.89
C GLY A 175 3.46 24.72 -9.97
N LEU A 176 2.59 25.73 -10.02
CA LEU A 176 2.83 27.00 -9.31
C LEU A 176 3.04 26.82 -7.80
N ASN A 177 2.23 26.00 -7.19
CA ASN A 177 2.37 25.72 -5.76
C ASN A 177 3.60 24.88 -5.39
N ALA A 178 4.32 24.31 -6.36
CA ALA A 178 5.54 23.57 -6.11
C ALA A 178 6.81 24.43 -6.27
N LEU A 179 6.74 25.55 -6.98
CA LEU A 179 7.89 26.40 -7.27
C LEU A 179 8.75 26.75 -6.04
N PRO A 180 8.19 27.23 -4.90
CA PRO A 180 9.03 27.64 -3.78
C PRO A 180 9.88 26.50 -3.22
N ILE A 181 9.30 25.32 -3.08
CA ILE A 181 9.99 24.17 -2.51
C ILE A 181 10.97 23.54 -3.51
N VAL A 182 10.60 23.46 -4.79
CA VAL A 182 11.49 22.97 -5.86
C VAL A 182 12.71 23.88 -5.98
N GLY A 183 12.49 25.22 -6.00
CA GLY A 183 13.58 26.20 -6.10
C GLY A 183 14.52 26.13 -4.91
N LEU A 184 13.98 26.15 -3.68
CA LEU A 184 14.81 26.11 -2.48
C LEU A 184 15.64 24.83 -2.39
N LEU A 185 15.01 23.66 -2.61
CA LEU A 185 15.73 22.39 -2.53
C LEU A 185 16.82 22.27 -3.57
N ASN A 186 16.54 22.61 -4.85
CA ASN A 186 17.54 22.52 -5.89
C ASN A 186 18.66 23.55 -5.68
N PHE A 187 18.36 24.75 -5.20
CA PHE A 187 19.37 25.75 -4.82
C PHE A 187 20.34 25.20 -3.75
N LEU A 188 19.79 24.62 -2.66
CA LEU A 188 20.61 24.03 -1.61
C LEU A 188 21.43 22.84 -2.09
N ILE A 189 20.88 22.00 -2.96
CA ILE A 189 21.59 20.85 -3.55
C ILE A 189 22.72 21.32 -4.44
N GLY A 190 22.48 22.31 -5.31
CA GLY A 190 23.53 22.91 -6.13
C GLY A 190 24.67 23.46 -5.28
N MET A 191 24.35 24.14 -4.17
CA MET A 191 25.32 24.63 -3.18
C MET A 191 26.14 23.49 -2.56
N VAL A 192 25.48 22.40 -2.14
CA VAL A 192 26.15 21.22 -1.53
C VAL A 192 27.05 20.52 -2.53
N VAL A 193 26.58 20.31 -3.78
CA VAL A 193 27.39 19.67 -4.82
C VAL A 193 28.63 20.50 -5.14
N ALA A 194 28.46 21.83 -5.27
CA ALA A 194 29.58 22.73 -5.47
C ALA A 194 30.60 22.67 -4.32
N PHE A 195 30.13 22.71 -3.05
CA PHE A 195 31.00 22.64 -1.89
C PHE A 195 31.77 21.32 -1.82
N MET A 196 31.09 20.19 -1.99
CA MET A 196 31.72 18.87 -1.95
C MET A 196 32.69 18.66 -3.12
N GLY A 197 32.31 19.11 -4.32
CA GLY A 197 33.17 19.09 -5.52
C GLY A 197 34.41 19.93 -5.33
N ALA A 198 34.23 21.16 -4.86
CA ALA A 198 35.34 22.09 -4.57
C ALA A 198 36.34 21.49 -3.56
N ALA A 199 35.86 20.90 -2.48
CA ALA A 199 36.70 20.29 -1.45
C ALA A 199 37.57 19.14 -1.96
N GLN A 200 37.11 18.41 -2.98
CA GLN A 200 37.87 17.32 -3.62
C GLN A 200 38.81 17.83 -4.68
N LEU A 201 38.33 18.70 -5.58
CA LEU A 201 39.11 19.20 -6.71
C LEU A 201 40.25 20.13 -6.29
N LYS A 202 40.08 20.85 -5.16
CA LYS A 202 41.11 21.68 -4.55
C LYS A 202 42.39 20.91 -4.21
N LYS A 203 42.29 19.64 -3.84
CA LYS A 203 43.44 18.76 -3.53
C LYS A 203 44.35 18.52 -4.74
N PHE A 204 43.80 18.73 -5.95
CA PHE A 204 44.49 18.51 -7.21
C PHE A 204 44.77 19.82 -7.96
N GLY A 205 44.48 20.98 -7.35
CA GLY A 205 44.63 22.29 -8.04
C GLY A 205 43.68 22.48 -9.23
N ALA A 206 42.53 21.81 -9.20
CA ALA A 206 41.60 21.74 -10.34
C ALA A 206 40.24 22.35 -9.98
N GLU A 207 40.22 23.39 -9.15
CA GLU A 207 39.02 24.00 -8.59
C GLU A 207 38.00 24.47 -9.62
N ILE A 208 38.49 24.97 -10.78
CA ILE A 208 37.64 25.49 -11.86
C ILE A 208 36.68 24.41 -12.42
N TYR A 209 37.09 23.14 -12.41
CA TYR A 209 36.27 22.02 -12.88
C TYR A 209 35.10 21.73 -11.96
N THR A 210 35.02 22.40 -10.78
CA THR A 210 33.80 22.35 -9.95
C THR A 210 32.60 22.89 -10.72
N VAL A 211 32.79 23.87 -11.57
CA VAL A 211 31.70 24.43 -12.40
C VAL A 211 31.17 23.38 -13.36
N ASN A 212 32.08 22.62 -14.01
CA ASN A 212 31.70 21.55 -14.95
C ASN A 212 30.93 20.42 -14.20
N LEU A 213 31.45 20.03 -13.03
CA LEU A 213 30.78 19.01 -12.17
C LEU A 213 29.36 19.41 -11.79
N VAL A 214 29.19 20.65 -11.31
CA VAL A 214 27.86 21.18 -10.91
C VAL A 214 26.95 21.27 -12.14
N GLY A 215 27.44 21.79 -13.24
CA GLY A 215 26.67 21.95 -14.46
C GLY A 215 26.16 20.63 -15.00
N VAL A 216 27.04 19.64 -15.18
CA VAL A 216 26.65 18.31 -15.68
C VAL A 216 25.71 17.62 -14.66
N ALA A 217 26.08 17.62 -13.38
CA ALA A 217 25.29 16.95 -12.35
C ALA A 217 23.86 17.52 -12.24
N VAL A 218 23.72 18.85 -12.25
CA VAL A 218 22.42 19.52 -12.10
C VAL A 218 21.59 19.37 -13.38
N LEU A 219 22.13 19.77 -14.51
CA LEU A 219 21.36 19.85 -15.77
C LEU A 219 20.98 18.49 -16.32
N ARG A 220 21.82 17.46 -16.13
CA ARG A 220 21.63 16.15 -16.75
C ARG A 220 20.85 15.19 -15.86
N GLU A 221 21.07 15.23 -14.54
CA GLU A 221 20.57 14.21 -13.62
C GLU A 221 19.79 14.80 -12.43
N LEU A 222 20.44 15.63 -11.59
CA LEU A 222 19.87 16.02 -10.29
C LEU A 222 18.62 16.88 -10.41
N GLY A 223 18.60 17.83 -11.35
CA GLY A 223 17.46 18.73 -11.54
C GLY A 223 16.16 17.98 -11.80
N VAL A 224 16.16 17.04 -12.74
CA VAL A 224 14.98 16.22 -13.06
C VAL A 224 14.65 15.24 -11.96
N LEU A 225 15.67 14.53 -11.43
CA LEU A 225 15.45 13.46 -10.45
C LEU A 225 14.85 13.98 -9.15
N ILE A 226 15.44 15.05 -8.59
CA ILE A 226 14.98 15.63 -7.32
C ILE A 226 13.59 16.26 -7.47
N THR A 227 13.37 16.97 -8.59
CA THR A 227 12.06 17.53 -8.89
C THR A 227 11.02 16.42 -9.02
N ALA A 228 11.33 15.32 -9.71
CA ALA A 228 10.43 14.18 -9.85
C ALA A 228 10.12 13.51 -8.51
N ILE A 229 11.12 13.27 -7.65
CA ILE A 229 10.92 12.70 -6.31
C ILE A 229 10.02 13.61 -5.47
N LEU A 230 10.24 14.91 -5.49
CA LEU A 230 9.44 15.88 -4.76
C LEU A 230 7.98 15.90 -5.25
N ILE A 231 7.78 15.89 -6.55
CA ILE A 231 6.45 15.87 -7.17
C ILE A 231 5.75 14.52 -6.94
N ALA A 232 6.48 13.39 -6.93
CA ALA A 232 5.92 12.09 -6.55
C ALA A 232 5.37 12.11 -5.11
N GLY A 233 6.16 12.64 -4.17
CA GLY A 233 5.74 12.77 -2.77
C GLY A 233 4.57 13.71 -2.55
N ARG A 234 4.51 14.84 -3.27
CA ARG A 234 3.49 15.87 -3.10
C ARG A 234 2.28 15.66 -4.02
N SER A 235 2.49 15.76 -5.33
CA SER A 235 1.38 15.77 -6.29
C SER A 235 0.89 14.34 -6.62
N GLY A 236 1.80 13.35 -6.72
CA GLY A 236 1.45 11.95 -6.89
C GLY A 236 0.60 11.43 -5.74
N SER A 237 1.01 11.70 -4.50
CA SER A 237 0.24 11.34 -3.31
C SER A 237 -1.12 12.03 -3.25
N ALA A 238 -1.18 13.32 -3.62
CA ALA A 238 -2.43 14.07 -3.67
C ALA A 238 -3.42 13.49 -4.69
N PHE A 239 -2.94 13.05 -5.87
CA PHE A 239 -3.79 12.37 -6.86
C PHE A 239 -4.37 11.07 -6.31
N THR A 240 -3.55 10.26 -5.64
CA THR A 240 -4.00 9.02 -4.99
C THR A 240 -5.06 9.30 -3.92
N ALA A 241 -4.82 10.31 -3.06
CA ALA A 241 -5.76 10.67 -2.01
C ALA A 241 -7.10 11.19 -2.56
N GLN A 242 -7.05 12.06 -3.58
CA GLN A 242 -8.26 12.61 -4.21
C GLN A 242 -9.10 11.51 -4.87
N ILE A 243 -8.50 10.69 -5.74
CA ILE A 243 -9.21 9.59 -6.43
C ILE A 243 -9.68 8.55 -5.41
N GLY A 244 -8.86 8.24 -4.40
CA GLY A 244 -9.21 7.31 -3.33
C GLY A 244 -10.40 7.80 -2.51
N THR A 245 -10.48 9.07 -2.18
CA THR A 245 -11.63 9.67 -1.48
C THR A 245 -12.90 9.61 -2.34
N MET A 246 -12.81 9.95 -3.63
CA MET A 246 -13.93 9.81 -4.57
C MET A 246 -14.42 8.35 -4.66
N LYS A 247 -13.50 7.38 -4.57
CA LYS A 247 -13.85 5.95 -4.55
C LYS A 247 -14.57 5.56 -3.27
N VAL A 248 -14.10 6.01 -2.11
CA VAL A 248 -14.76 5.76 -0.81
C VAL A 248 -16.16 6.36 -0.79
N ASN A 249 -16.32 7.55 -1.36
CA ASN A 249 -17.62 8.24 -1.47
C ASN A 249 -18.52 7.68 -2.59
N GLN A 250 -18.11 6.63 -3.31
CA GLN A 250 -18.84 6.05 -4.45
C GLN A 250 -19.07 7.02 -5.63
N GLU A 251 -18.31 8.12 -5.70
CA GLU A 251 -18.42 9.12 -6.79
C GLU A 251 -17.97 8.52 -8.13
N ILE A 252 -16.95 7.63 -8.11
CA ILE A 252 -16.47 6.93 -9.31
C ILE A 252 -17.55 5.97 -9.86
N ASP A 253 -18.25 5.26 -8.98
CA ASP A 253 -19.33 4.35 -9.37
C ASP A 253 -20.52 5.16 -9.92
N ALA A 254 -20.83 6.30 -9.33
CA ALA A 254 -21.83 7.22 -9.85
C ALA A 254 -21.46 7.76 -11.25
N MET A 255 -20.20 8.10 -11.52
CA MET A 255 -19.71 8.48 -12.85
C MET A 255 -19.96 7.38 -13.88
N GLN A 256 -19.67 6.13 -13.53
CA GLN A 256 -19.90 4.99 -14.43
C GLN A 256 -21.38 4.77 -14.73
N THR A 257 -22.25 4.95 -13.75
CA THR A 257 -23.71 4.78 -13.95
C THR A 257 -24.32 5.81 -14.91
N ILE A 258 -23.75 7.02 -14.99
CA ILE A 258 -24.16 8.05 -15.95
C ILE A 258 -23.39 7.98 -17.28
N GLY A 259 -22.60 6.90 -17.49
CA GLY A 259 -21.90 6.65 -18.75
C GLY A 259 -20.58 7.39 -18.94
N LEU A 260 -20.04 8.05 -17.89
CA LEU A 260 -18.72 8.69 -17.94
C LEU A 260 -17.61 7.65 -17.67
N ASN A 261 -16.55 7.69 -18.49
CA ASN A 261 -15.37 6.87 -18.25
C ASN A 261 -14.46 7.55 -17.21
N PRO A 262 -14.30 7.01 -15.98
CA PRO A 262 -13.48 7.63 -14.95
C PRO A 262 -12.01 7.84 -15.36
N ILE A 263 -11.47 6.99 -16.24
CA ILE A 263 -10.08 7.10 -16.67
C ILE A 263 -9.92 8.31 -17.61
N GLU A 264 -10.86 8.55 -18.51
CA GLU A 264 -10.81 9.73 -19.38
C GLU A 264 -11.01 11.04 -18.60
N VAL A 265 -11.89 11.02 -17.59
CA VAL A 265 -12.27 12.22 -16.83
C VAL A 265 -11.28 12.54 -15.72
N LEU A 266 -10.77 11.54 -15.02
CA LEU A 266 -9.93 11.75 -13.83
C LEU A 266 -8.45 11.54 -14.10
N VAL A 267 -8.07 10.50 -14.86
CA VAL A 267 -6.66 10.10 -15.02
C VAL A 267 -5.98 10.91 -16.10
N LEU A 268 -6.59 11.00 -17.29
CA LEU A 268 -6.00 11.64 -18.46
C LEU A 268 -5.61 13.11 -18.21
N PRO A 269 -6.47 13.97 -17.63
CA PRO A 269 -6.09 15.38 -17.38
C PRO A 269 -4.93 15.53 -16.39
N ARG A 270 -4.82 14.64 -15.40
CA ARG A 270 -3.71 14.64 -14.42
C ARG A 270 -2.38 14.25 -15.07
N ILE A 271 -2.39 13.23 -15.93
CA ILE A 271 -1.21 12.79 -16.67
C ILE A 271 -0.73 13.93 -17.59
N LEU A 272 -1.61 14.48 -18.42
CA LEU A 272 -1.27 15.55 -19.35
C LEU A 272 -0.75 16.80 -18.62
N ALA A 273 -1.40 17.18 -17.54
CA ALA A 273 -0.97 18.32 -16.73
C ALA A 273 0.45 18.10 -16.18
N LEU A 274 0.73 16.92 -15.62
CA LEU A 274 2.03 16.67 -15.04
C LEU A 274 3.14 16.54 -16.11
N MET A 275 2.83 15.95 -17.26
CA MET A 275 3.76 15.85 -18.40
C MET A 275 4.19 17.24 -18.94
N VAL A 276 3.35 18.25 -18.80
CA VAL A 276 3.69 19.64 -19.14
C VAL A 276 4.40 20.35 -17.98
N THR A 277 3.92 20.11 -16.76
CA THR A 277 4.39 20.82 -15.57
C THR A 277 5.79 20.40 -15.15
N LEU A 278 6.11 19.10 -15.19
CA LEU A 278 7.41 18.61 -14.69
C LEU A 278 8.60 19.12 -15.50
N PRO A 279 8.59 19.15 -16.85
CA PRO A 279 9.66 19.79 -17.62
C PRO A 279 9.87 21.26 -17.27
N LEU A 280 8.80 22.02 -17.06
CA LEU A 280 8.90 23.43 -16.66
C LEU A 280 9.48 23.58 -15.26
N LEU A 281 9.08 22.72 -14.33
CA LEU A 281 9.65 22.69 -12.98
C LEU A 281 11.12 22.25 -13.00
N THR A 282 11.50 21.29 -13.86
CA THR A 282 12.89 20.87 -14.03
C THR A 282 13.74 22.01 -14.57
N PHE A 283 13.27 22.71 -15.58
CA PHE A 283 13.96 23.91 -16.09
C PHE A 283 14.19 24.95 -14.99
N TYR A 284 13.17 25.23 -14.18
CA TYR A 284 13.30 26.12 -13.03
C TYR A 284 14.27 25.56 -11.97
N ALA A 285 14.22 24.27 -11.70
CA ALA A 285 15.12 23.58 -10.77
C ALA A 285 16.59 23.68 -11.21
N ASP A 286 16.85 23.55 -12.49
CA ASP A 286 18.18 23.67 -13.09
C ASP A 286 18.75 25.08 -12.89
N ILE A 287 17.94 26.12 -13.14
CA ILE A 287 18.34 27.51 -12.88
C ILE A 287 18.67 27.70 -11.40
N MET A 288 17.82 27.22 -10.50
CA MET A 288 18.03 27.36 -9.06
C MET A 288 19.23 26.55 -8.57
N GLY A 289 19.45 25.35 -9.11
CA GLY A 289 20.60 24.52 -8.79
C GLY A 289 21.93 25.15 -9.24
N LEU A 290 21.96 25.68 -10.45
CA LEU A 290 23.12 26.42 -10.96
C LEU A 290 23.37 27.70 -10.15
N ALA A 291 22.31 28.42 -9.76
CA ALA A 291 22.45 29.62 -8.92
C ALA A 291 23.02 29.27 -7.52
N GLY A 292 22.58 28.14 -6.94
CA GLY A 292 23.15 27.63 -5.69
C GLY A 292 24.61 27.23 -5.83
N GLY A 293 24.95 26.54 -6.93
CA GLY A 293 26.33 26.17 -7.27
C GLY A 293 27.23 27.40 -7.49
N ALA A 294 26.77 28.40 -8.21
CA ALA A 294 27.47 29.65 -8.43
C ALA A 294 27.71 30.42 -7.12
N ALA A 295 26.68 30.54 -6.27
CA ALA A 295 26.79 31.17 -4.97
C ALA A 295 27.88 30.51 -4.09
N MET A 296 27.95 29.17 -4.10
CA MET A 296 28.96 28.43 -3.34
C MET A 296 30.36 28.54 -3.98
N ALA A 297 30.47 28.53 -5.30
CA ALA A 297 31.72 28.73 -5.99
C ALA A 297 32.34 30.11 -5.71
N MET A 298 31.54 31.15 -5.62
CA MET A 298 31.96 32.49 -5.23
C MET A 298 32.47 32.53 -3.78
N VAL A 299 31.80 31.86 -2.86
CA VAL A 299 32.14 31.90 -1.41
C VAL A 299 33.33 31.01 -1.08
N SER A 300 33.46 29.82 -1.71
CA SER A 300 34.44 28.80 -1.33
C SER A 300 35.70 28.77 -2.21
N LEU A 301 35.61 29.28 -3.46
CA LEU A 301 36.68 29.14 -4.46
C LEU A 301 37.13 30.48 -5.01
N ASP A 302 36.57 31.61 -4.55
CA ASP A 302 36.80 32.95 -5.09
C ASP A 302 36.61 33.05 -6.60
N ILE A 303 35.76 32.16 -7.18
CA ILE A 303 35.41 32.18 -8.59
C ILE A 303 34.36 33.26 -8.84
N SER A 304 34.66 34.26 -9.67
CA SER A 304 33.67 35.29 -10.01
C SER A 304 32.47 34.69 -10.77
N LEU A 305 31.29 35.34 -10.64
CA LEU A 305 30.11 34.93 -11.39
C LEU A 305 30.32 34.91 -12.90
N GLU A 306 31.11 35.88 -13.42
CA GLU A 306 31.48 35.96 -14.82
C GLU A 306 32.30 34.74 -15.26
N SER A 307 33.33 34.37 -14.46
CA SER A 307 34.15 33.17 -14.71
C SER A 307 33.30 31.91 -14.65
N PHE A 308 32.37 31.80 -13.67
CA PHE A 308 31.46 30.68 -13.55
C PHE A 308 30.59 30.51 -14.81
N LEU A 309 29.96 31.60 -15.28
CA LEU A 309 29.10 31.58 -16.45
C LEU A 309 29.90 31.32 -17.75
N THR A 310 31.10 31.84 -17.85
CA THR A 310 31.98 31.60 -19.00
C THR A 310 32.41 30.15 -19.09
N GLN A 311 32.83 29.57 -17.95
CA GLN A 311 33.19 28.15 -17.84
C GLN A 311 31.99 27.23 -18.13
N LEU A 312 30.84 27.55 -17.56
CA LEU A 312 29.60 26.81 -17.80
C LEU A 312 29.23 26.77 -19.28
N LYS A 313 29.31 27.93 -19.95
CA LYS A 313 29.00 28.08 -21.38
C LYS A 313 30.00 27.40 -22.30
N SER A 314 31.30 27.35 -21.94
CA SER A 314 32.34 26.75 -22.78
C SER A 314 32.33 25.22 -22.72
N GLU A 315 31.95 24.64 -21.59
CA GLU A 315 32.15 23.21 -21.32
C GLU A 315 30.85 22.38 -21.32
N ILE A 316 29.69 23.03 -21.18
CA ILE A 316 28.43 22.32 -21.14
C ILE A 316 27.65 22.48 -22.42
N ASP A 317 27.54 21.36 -23.14
CA ASP A 317 26.76 21.27 -24.36
C ASP A 317 25.26 21.44 -24.05
N PHE A 318 24.56 22.08 -25.00
CA PHE A 318 23.11 22.17 -25.01
C PHE A 318 22.43 20.79 -24.92
N ASN A 319 23.06 19.74 -25.45
CA ASN A 319 22.59 18.36 -25.38
C ASN A 319 22.47 17.87 -23.92
N THR A 320 23.40 18.23 -23.04
CA THR A 320 23.37 17.87 -21.60
C THR A 320 22.09 18.37 -20.94
N PHE A 321 21.74 19.63 -21.17
CA PHE A 321 20.49 20.22 -20.71
C PHE A 321 19.26 19.56 -21.35
N LEU A 322 19.29 19.34 -22.67
CA LEU A 322 18.17 18.75 -23.39
C LEU A 322 17.84 17.32 -22.90
N ILE A 323 18.89 16.54 -22.61
CA ILE A 323 18.73 15.18 -22.05
C ILE A 323 17.97 15.23 -20.71
N GLY A 324 18.32 16.13 -19.79
CA GLY A 324 17.63 16.31 -18.53
C GLY A 324 16.16 16.66 -18.73
N ILE A 325 15.87 17.66 -19.56
CA ILE A 325 14.49 18.07 -19.82
C ILE A 325 13.66 17.00 -20.54
N LEU A 326 14.25 16.24 -21.48
CA LEU A 326 13.55 15.18 -22.20
C LEU A 326 13.17 13.98 -21.32
N LYS A 327 13.88 13.73 -20.22
CA LYS A 327 13.51 12.71 -19.23
C LYS A 327 12.25 13.11 -18.44
N ALA A 328 12.04 14.40 -18.21
CA ALA A 328 11.00 14.91 -17.33
C ALA A 328 9.56 14.49 -17.72
N PRO A 329 9.11 14.53 -18.98
CA PRO A 329 7.77 14.06 -19.36
C PRO A 329 7.53 12.58 -19.03
N PHE A 330 8.55 11.74 -19.16
CA PHE A 330 8.44 10.31 -18.83
C PHE A 330 8.36 10.08 -17.32
N CYS A 331 9.17 10.79 -16.53
CA CYS A 331 9.06 10.79 -15.07
C CYS A 331 7.67 11.28 -14.63
N ALA A 332 7.18 12.35 -15.22
CA ALA A 332 5.83 12.89 -14.99
C ALA A 332 4.73 11.86 -15.25
N TYR A 333 4.84 11.18 -16.40
CA TYR A 333 3.91 10.13 -16.77
C TYR A 333 3.88 8.99 -15.74
N ILE A 334 5.06 8.51 -15.33
CA ILE A 334 5.20 7.45 -14.32
C ILE A 334 4.51 7.88 -13.00
N ILE A 335 4.80 9.08 -12.51
CA ILE A 335 4.27 9.60 -11.25
C ILE A 335 2.74 9.72 -11.30
N ALA A 336 2.21 10.34 -12.36
CA ALA A 336 0.77 10.54 -12.50
C ALA A 336 0.02 9.22 -12.69
N MET A 337 0.59 8.30 -13.48
CA MET A 337 0.02 6.98 -13.74
C MET A 337 -0.05 6.14 -12.46
N VAL A 338 1.04 6.04 -11.71
CA VAL A 338 1.07 5.30 -10.44
C VAL A 338 0.13 5.93 -9.41
N GLY A 339 0.14 7.26 -9.29
CA GLY A 339 -0.75 7.98 -8.38
C GLY A 339 -2.23 7.72 -8.66
N CYS A 340 -2.63 7.75 -9.91
CA CYS A 340 -4.00 7.44 -10.31
C CYS A 340 -4.35 5.95 -10.14
N PHE A 341 -3.42 5.05 -10.47
CA PHE A 341 -3.60 3.61 -10.32
C PHE A 341 -3.86 3.20 -8.87
N GLU A 342 -3.03 3.66 -7.94
CA GLU A 342 -3.20 3.37 -6.52
C GLU A 342 -4.47 4.03 -5.95
N GLY A 343 -4.84 5.22 -6.41
CA GLY A 343 -6.09 5.87 -6.05
C GLY A 343 -7.32 5.06 -6.47
N LEU A 344 -7.34 4.53 -7.69
CA LEU A 344 -8.41 3.67 -8.18
C LEU A 344 -8.48 2.31 -7.46
N LYS A 345 -7.42 1.89 -6.79
CA LYS A 345 -7.34 0.63 -6.00
C LYS A 345 -7.73 0.79 -4.54
N VAL A 346 -8.10 1.95 -4.09
CA VAL A 346 -8.60 2.15 -2.72
C VAL A 346 -9.84 1.28 -2.48
N ALA A 347 -9.88 0.63 -1.32
CA ALA A 347 -10.95 -0.29 -0.92
C ALA A 347 -11.76 0.28 0.26
N GLY A 348 -12.78 1.10 -0.04
CA GLY A 348 -13.91 1.40 0.83
C GLY A 348 -13.66 2.03 2.22
N SER A 349 -12.40 2.35 2.63
CA SER A 349 -12.11 2.94 3.94
C SER A 349 -11.05 4.05 3.87
N ALA A 350 -11.11 5.01 4.80
CA ALA A 350 -10.11 6.06 4.94
C ALA A 350 -8.70 5.50 5.24
N GLU A 351 -8.59 4.40 5.99
CA GLU A 351 -7.32 3.71 6.24
C GLU A 351 -6.70 3.19 4.93
N SER A 352 -7.54 2.64 4.03
CA SER A 352 -7.09 2.22 2.71
C SER A 352 -6.56 3.38 1.87
N VAL A 353 -7.17 4.58 1.97
CA VAL A 353 -6.66 5.80 1.29
C VAL A 353 -5.25 6.11 1.76
N GLY A 354 -5.01 6.16 3.08
CA GLY A 354 -3.69 6.44 3.65
C GLY A 354 -2.63 5.42 3.21
N THR A 355 -2.96 4.12 3.28
CA THR A 355 -2.04 3.05 2.87
C THR A 355 -1.69 3.14 1.38
N ARG A 356 -2.68 3.38 0.51
CA ARG A 356 -2.48 3.50 -0.93
C ARG A 356 -1.71 4.76 -1.29
N THR A 357 -1.91 5.86 -0.58
CA THR A 357 -1.16 7.11 -0.76
C THR A 357 0.33 6.90 -0.49
N THR A 358 0.67 6.24 0.62
CA THR A 358 2.07 5.90 0.93
C THR A 358 2.68 4.96 -0.12
N MET A 359 1.92 3.93 -0.54
CA MET A 359 2.36 2.98 -1.56
C MET A 359 2.64 3.69 -2.89
N SER A 360 1.77 4.60 -3.31
CA SER A 360 1.93 5.40 -4.53
C SER A 360 3.24 6.18 -4.54
N VAL A 361 3.60 6.83 -3.42
CA VAL A 361 4.87 7.57 -3.31
C VAL A 361 6.07 6.64 -3.48
N VAL A 362 6.09 5.53 -2.74
CA VAL A 362 7.21 4.58 -2.78
C VAL A 362 7.38 3.99 -4.19
N GLU A 363 6.29 3.59 -4.83
CA GLU A 363 6.31 3.01 -6.17
C GLU A 363 6.71 4.03 -7.24
N SER A 364 6.18 5.24 -7.16
CA SER A 364 6.54 6.32 -8.08
C SER A 364 8.02 6.64 -8.01
N ILE A 365 8.57 6.81 -6.80
CA ILE A 365 9.99 7.10 -6.59
C ILE A 365 10.84 5.94 -7.11
N PHE A 366 10.50 4.69 -6.76
CA PHE A 366 11.23 3.52 -7.23
C PHE A 366 11.27 3.43 -8.76
N LEU A 367 10.13 3.60 -9.42
CA LEU A 367 10.04 3.54 -10.89
C LEU A 367 10.76 4.70 -11.57
N VAL A 368 10.67 5.91 -11.01
CA VAL A 368 11.40 7.08 -11.54
C VAL A 368 12.90 6.89 -11.45
N ILE A 369 13.44 6.48 -10.28
CA ILE A 369 14.87 6.22 -10.11
C ILE A 369 15.33 5.10 -11.05
N THR A 370 14.54 4.02 -11.17
CA THR A 370 14.86 2.91 -12.08
C THR A 370 14.88 3.36 -13.53
N PHE A 371 13.89 4.14 -13.96
CA PHE A 371 13.82 4.71 -15.30
C PHE A 371 15.01 5.63 -15.58
N ASP A 372 15.31 6.56 -14.67
CA ASP A 372 16.41 7.50 -14.79
C ASP A 372 17.76 6.78 -14.91
N ALA A 373 18.02 5.80 -14.04
CA ALA A 373 19.23 4.98 -14.10
C ALA A 373 19.37 4.20 -15.42
N LEU A 374 18.27 3.61 -15.93
CA LEU A 374 18.28 2.90 -17.21
C LEU A 374 18.57 3.84 -18.37
N VAL A 375 17.98 5.03 -18.37
CA VAL A 375 18.23 6.05 -19.40
C VAL A 375 19.68 6.55 -19.33
N ALA A 376 20.17 6.88 -18.13
CA ALA A 376 21.55 7.35 -17.93
C ALA A 376 22.59 6.33 -18.41
N ILE A 377 22.42 5.03 -18.05
CA ILE A 377 23.30 3.95 -18.51
C ILE A 377 23.21 3.78 -20.03
N SER A 378 22.00 3.79 -20.57
CA SER A 378 21.80 3.62 -22.03
C SER A 378 22.47 4.73 -22.84
N LEU A 379 22.33 5.98 -22.41
CA LEU A 379 22.95 7.13 -23.05
C LEU A 379 24.49 7.07 -22.94
N SER A 380 25.01 6.67 -21.77
CA SER A 380 26.45 6.48 -21.57
C SER A 380 27.05 5.41 -22.49
N ILE A 381 26.33 4.29 -22.75
CA ILE A 381 26.76 3.24 -23.68
C ILE A 381 26.76 3.75 -25.12
N LEU A 382 25.82 4.65 -25.47
CA LEU A 382 25.74 5.27 -26.80
C LEU A 382 26.78 6.39 -27.01
N GLY A 383 27.55 6.75 -25.97
CA GLY A 383 28.55 7.81 -26.05
C GLY A 383 27.97 9.24 -26.06
N ILE A 384 26.75 9.37 -25.52
CA ILE A 384 25.99 10.64 -25.45
C ILE A 384 25.94 11.19 -24.02
#